data_8fbcf19666ee9e8e4dae118ab1daf5c8
#
_entry.id   8fbcf19666ee9e8e4dae118ab1daf5c8
#
_cell.length_a   1.000
_cell.length_b   1.000
_cell.length_c   1.000
_cell.angle_alpha   90.00
_cell.angle_beta   90.00
_cell.angle_gamma   90.00
#
_symmetry.space_group_name_H-M   'P 1'
#
loop_
_entity.id
_entity.type
_entity.pdbx_description
1 polymer ?
#
loop_
_entity_poly.entity_id
_entity_poly.type
_entity_poly.pdbx_seq_one_letter_code
_entity_poly.pdbx_strand_id
1 'polypeptide(L)'
;MEVVLYPDSVSRRALEAASDTNSTFHKGHYMSIKRVEARYKRRQIKRQRNRAAQTRTATFENTSSLQSLTDAAYEACKTIKWKNSVQKYMNNTMLNTLHAHKLMTGGSKITGRRKCFTLMERGKIRHIQASPFWEKVIQKTISRNVLIPCYTRSYTHGNSANQRGRGEMYAIKLLRKQLARHYRKHGSQGWILLCDYSNYFASIPREKVLQQASERIQDKRIMPWLEQLMDAECDSGLGLGAETNQQLAVGYVSKIDHWIEEQSGCEATGRYMDDLYVIDSDLLKLRSTLDEIKRMSEELGLTLNPVKTYITSLHHGFTWLKKKWYYTDTGRIITRPIPKTIKRMRQHLRALARLAARGELSWKQITAMYHSWRGTLKHYNAWRTIQSMDAYYKQLKAKNETL
;
A
#
# COMPACT_ATOMS: atom_id res chain seq x y z
N MET A 1 -25.13 -14.47 17.19
CA MET A 1 -25.73 -14.35 15.84
C MET A 1 -26.68 -13.18 15.89
N GLU A 2 -26.14 -11.95 15.78
CA GLU A 2 -26.95 -10.75 15.71
C GLU A 2 -26.68 -10.06 14.37
N VAL A 3 -27.74 -10.03 13.58
CA VAL A 3 -27.80 -9.29 12.33
C VAL A 3 -27.99 -7.83 12.69
N VAL A 4 -26.99 -6.98 12.53
CA VAL A 4 -27.14 -5.55 12.63
C VAL A 4 -27.95 -5.08 11.44
N LEU A 5 -29.24 -4.95 11.65
CA LEU A 5 -30.18 -4.27 10.76
C LEU A 5 -29.92 -2.75 10.89
N TYR A 6 -29.49 -2.12 9.82
CA TYR A 6 -29.54 -0.66 9.71
C TYR A 6 -31.01 -0.20 9.69
N PRO A 7 -31.36 0.89 10.39
CA PRO A 7 -32.75 1.25 10.62
C PRO A 7 -33.46 1.65 9.33
N ASP A 8 -34.60 1.01 9.07
CA ASP A 8 -35.57 1.27 7.99
C ASP A 8 -36.20 2.70 8.02
N SER A 9 -35.81 3.54 8.97
CA SER A 9 -36.47 4.82 9.22
C SER A 9 -36.22 5.91 8.18
N VAL A 10 -35.13 5.80 7.41
CA VAL A 10 -34.81 6.81 6.36
C VAL A 10 -35.58 6.53 5.07
N SER A 11 -35.86 5.25 4.78
CA SER A 11 -36.58 4.86 3.56
C SER A 11 -38.08 5.13 3.63
N ARG A 12 -38.70 5.01 4.80
CA ARG A 12 -40.18 5.25 4.96
C ARG A 12 -40.54 6.71 4.89
N ARG A 13 -39.81 7.60 5.57
CA ARG A 13 -40.10 9.05 5.51
C ARG A 13 -39.94 9.67 4.14
N ALA A 14 -39.02 9.13 3.30
CA ALA A 14 -38.87 9.58 1.92
C ALA A 14 -40.00 9.08 1.00
N LEU A 15 -40.69 8.02 1.36
CA LEU A 15 -41.83 7.46 0.60
C LEU A 15 -43.17 8.12 0.99
N GLU A 16 -43.35 8.50 2.24
CA GLU A 16 -44.57 9.17 2.69
C GLU A 16 -44.65 10.67 2.27
N ALA A 17 -43.51 11.34 2.12
CA ALA A 17 -43.46 12.71 1.58
C ALA A 17 -43.70 12.80 0.05
N ALA A 18 -43.71 11.67 -0.65
CA ALA A 18 -43.85 11.64 -2.11
C ALA A 18 -45.28 11.45 -2.62
N SER A 19 -46.30 11.40 -1.73
CA SER A 19 -47.69 11.14 -2.13
C SER A 19 -48.51 12.38 -2.51
N ASP A 20 -48.04 13.62 -2.28
CA ASP A 20 -48.87 14.79 -2.36
C ASP A 20 -48.49 15.90 -3.38
N THR A 21 -47.61 15.66 -4.36
CA THR A 21 -47.45 16.66 -5.42
C THR A 21 -47.12 16.03 -6.79
N ASN A 22 -48.05 16.23 -7.70
CA ASN A 22 -48.03 15.83 -9.11
C ASN A 22 -47.07 16.75 -9.90
N SER A 23 -45.82 16.36 -10.16
CA SER A 23 -44.96 17.02 -11.12
C SER A 23 -43.88 16.12 -11.72
N THR A 24 -43.52 16.39 -12.99
CA THR A 24 -42.49 15.70 -13.80
C THR A 24 -41.11 15.61 -13.10
N PHE A 25 -40.83 16.42 -12.08
CA PHE A 25 -39.62 16.39 -11.27
C PHE A 25 -39.49 15.11 -10.42
N HIS A 26 -40.60 14.53 -9.95
CA HIS A 26 -40.60 13.32 -9.13
C HIS A 26 -40.24 12.05 -9.89
N LYS A 27 -40.59 11.94 -11.18
CA LYS A 27 -40.21 10.77 -12.00
C LYS A 27 -38.71 10.66 -12.20
N GLY A 28 -38.01 11.77 -12.38
CA GLY A 28 -36.55 11.80 -12.54
C GLY A 28 -35.81 11.37 -11.24
N HIS A 29 -36.28 11.82 -10.08
CA HIS A 29 -35.70 11.48 -8.78
C HIS A 29 -35.93 10.00 -8.41
N TYR A 30 -37.14 9.49 -8.64
CA TYR A 30 -37.50 8.09 -8.42
C TYR A 30 -36.72 7.12 -9.32
N MET A 31 -36.51 7.48 -10.59
CA MET A 31 -35.65 6.73 -11.53
C MET A 31 -34.18 6.75 -11.11
N SER A 32 -33.72 7.85 -10.48
CA SER A 32 -32.36 7.95 -9.90
C SER A 32 -32.19 7.00 -8.71
N ILE A 33 -33.14 6.93 -7.79
CA ILE A 33 -33.13 6.03 -6.62
C ILE A 33 -33.13 4.57 -7.09
N LYS A 34 -34.01 4.17 -8.00
CA LYS A 34 -34.02 2.80 -8.55
C LYS A 34 -32.69 2.41 -9.23
N ARG A 35 -32.03 3.35 -9.91
CA ARG A 35 -30.70 3.12 -10.50
C ARG A 35 -29.61 2.92 -9.42
N VAL A 36 -29.68 3.68 -8.34
CA VAL A 36 -28.73 3.54 -7.20
C VAL A 36 -28.95 2.19 -6.51
N GLU A 37 -30.18 1.82 -6.20
CA GLU A 37 -30.50 0.50 -5.63
C GLU A 37 -30.10 -0.67 -6.54
N ALA A 38 -30.37 -0.57 -7.83
CA ALA A 38 -29.96 -1.60 -8.79
C ALA A 38 -28.42 -1.73 -8.86
N ARG A 39 -27.70 -0.60 -8.77
CA ARG A 39 -26.23 -0.59 -8.71
C ARG A 39 -25.73 -1.22 -7.41
N TYR A 40 -26.36 -0.92 -6.28
CA TYR A 40 -26.05 -1.53 -4.99
C TYR A 40 -26.27 -3.04 -4.98
N LYS A 41 -27.44 -3.53 -5.45
CA LYS A 41 -27.75 -4.96 -5.60
C LYS A 41 -26.74 -5.68 -6.50
N ARG A 42 -26.39 -5.09 -7.66
CA ARG A 42 -25.35 -5.65 -8.54
C ARG A 42 -23.99 -5.77 -7.86
N ARG A 43 -23.61 -4.77 -7.03
CA ARG A 43 -22.37 -4.80 -6.24
C ARG A 43 -22.43 -5.89 -5.17
N GLN A 44 -23.55 -6.08 -4.48
CA GLN A 44 -23.72 -7.15 -3.50
C GLN A 44 -23.59 -8.54 -4.15
N ILE A 45 -24.30 -8.78 -5.25
CA ILE A 45 -24.20 -10.05 -6.00
C ILE A 45 -22.75 -10.29 -6.46
N LYS A 46 -22.07 -9.28 -6.96
CA LYS A 46 -20.66 -9.37 -7.35
C LYS A 46 -19.77 -9.70 -6.15
N ARG A 47 -20.01 -9.09 -4.98
CA ARG A 47 -19.30 -9.39 -3.72
C ARG A 47 -19.52 -10.85 -3.28
N GLN A 48 -20.76 -11.34 -3.33
CA GLN A 48 -21.09 -12.74 -3.01
C GLN A 48 -20.42 -13.73 -3.97
N ARG A 49 -20.49 -13.50 -5.28
CA ARG A 49 -19.80 -14.33 -6.29
C ARG A 49 -18.29 -14.34 -6.09
N ASN A 50 -17.70 -13.19 -5.75
CA ASN A 50 -16.27 -13.10 -5.46
C ASN A 50 -15.90 -13.87 -4.19
N ARG A 51 -16.72 -13.83 -3.13
CA ARG A 51 -16.52 -14.65 -1.92
C ARG A 51 -16.58 -16.14 -2.26
N ALA A 52 -17.57 -16.59 -3.00
CA ALA A 52 -17.71 -17.99 -3.42
C ALA A 52 -16.52 -18.49 -4.26
N ALA A 53 -15.98 -17.63 -5.15
CA ALA A 53 -14.79 -17.97 -5.92
C ALA A 53 -13.50 -18.04 -5.07
N GLN A 54 -13.43 -17.29 -3.97
CA GLN A 54 -12.30 -17.31 -3.02
C GLN A 54 -12.24 -18.63 -2.24
N THR A 55 -13.39 -19.21 -1.92
CA THR A 55 -13.50 -20.46 -1.17
C THR A 55 -12.80 -21.63 -1.88
N ARG A 56 -12.71 -21.58 -3.21
CA ARG A 56 -12.11 -22.67 -4.00
C ARG A 56 -10.58 -22.73 -3.92
N THR A 57 -9.89 -21.62 -3.69
CA THR A 57 -8.42 -21.54 -3.70
C THR A 57 -7.81 -21.34 -2.32
N ALA A 58 -8.55 -20.69 -1.41
CA ALA A 58 -8.07 -20.34 -0.07
C ALA A 58 -8.45 -21.45 0.94
N THR A 59 -8.03 -22.67 0.67
CA THR A 59 -8.25 -23.84 1.54
C THR A 59 -6.95 -24.27 2.20
N PHE A 60 -7.07 -24.95 3.34
CA PHE A 60 -5.96 -25.51 4.06
C PHE A 60 -5.16 -26.47 3.18
N GLU A 61 -5.83 -27.39 2.49
CA GLU A 61 -5.22 -28.40 1.63
C GLU A 61 -4.45 -27.79 0.47
N ASN A 62 -5.07 -26.84 -0.23
CA ASN A 62 -4.41 -26.17 -1.37
C ASN A 62 -3.20 -25.36 -0.91
N THR A 63 -3.30 -24.67 0.24
CA THR A 63 -2.23 -23.80 0.75
C THR A 63 -1.04 -24.59 1.27
N SER A 64 -1.26 -25.73 1.93
CA SER A 64 -0.21 -26.61 2.43
C SER A 64 0.29 -27.62 1.41
N SER A 65 -0.30 -27.72 0.21
CA SER A 65 0.10 -28.70 -0.81
C SER A 65 1.55 -28.56 -1.25
N LEU A 66 2.21 -29.69 -1.58
CA LEU A 66 3.59 -29.70 -2.07
C LEU A 66 3.76 -28.83 -3.32
N GLN A 67 2.78 -28.84 -4.23
CA GLN A 67 2.80 -28.03 -5.43
C GLN A 67 2.81 -26.53 -5.09
N SER A 68 1.92 -26.08 -4.19
CA SER A 68 1.85 -24.69 -3.76
C SER A 68 3.12 -24.21 -3.07
N LEU A 69 3.71 -25.04 -2.22
CA LEU A 69 4.97 -24.77 -1.54
C LEU A 69 6.16 -24.71 -2.51
N THR A 70 6.19 -25.61 -3.49
CA THR A 70 7.24 -25.62 -4.54
C THR A 70 7.16 -24.35 -5.39
N ASP A 71 5.97 -23.99 -5.87
CA ASP A 71 5.74 -22.74 -6.60
C ASP A 71 6.15 -21.52 -5.79
N ALA A 72 5.78 -21.50 -4.50
CA ALA A 72 6.13 -20.42 -3.57
C ALA A 72 7.66 -20.31 -3.37
N ALA A 73 8.38 -21.43 -3.31
CA ALA A 73 9.83 -21.44 -3.22
C ALA A 73 10.50 -20.82 -4.46
N TYR A 74 10.03 -21.21 -5.66
CA TYR A 74 10.53 -20.63 -6.90
C TYR A 74 10.17 -19.13 -7.03
N GLU A 75 9.02 -18.70 -6.56
CA GLU A 75 8.68 -17.27 -6.53
C GLU A 75 9.52 -16.48 -5.52
N ALA A 76 9.70 -17.00 -4.33
CA ALA A 76 10.43 -16.35 -3.25
C ALA A 76 11.92 -16.18 -3.56
N CYS A 77 12.51 -17.08 -4.35
CA CYS A 77 13.94 -17.02 -4.68
C CYS A 77 14.29 -16.05 -5.81
N LYS A 78 13.33 -15.62 -6.66
CA LYS A 78 13.60 -14.88 -7.92
C LYS A 78 14.59 -13.73 -7.80
N THR A 79 14.49 -12.92 -6.73
CA THR A 79 15.32 -11.71 -6.56
C THR A 79 16.55 -11.91 -5.66
N ILE A 80 16.68 -13.08 -5.02
CA ILE A 80 17.68 -13.34 -3.98
C ILE A 80 18.46 -14.65 -4.18
N LYS A 81 18.50 -15.17 -5.41
CA LYS A 81 19.20 -16.43 -5.78
C LYS A 81 20.69 -16.47 -5.41
N TRP A 82 21.33 -15.29 -5.30
CA TRP A 82 22.74 -15.16 -4.93
C TRP A 82 23.03 -15.44 -3.43
N LYS A 83 22.02 -15.53 -2.58
CA LYS A 83 22.19 -15.78 -1.14
C LYS A 83 22.41 -17.26 -0.86
N ASN A 84 23.48 -17.60 -0.12
CA ASN A 84 23.80 -18.99 0.25
C ASN A 84 22.64 -19.74 0.92
N SER A 85 21.87 -19.07 1.80
CA SER A 85 20.71 -19.69 2.45
C SER A 85 19.60 -20.06 1.48
N VAL A 86 19.44 -19.29 0.39
CA VAL A 86 18.49 -19.57 -0.67
C VAL A 86 19.01 -20.72 -1.53
N GLN A 87 20.27 -20.69 -1.93
CA GLN A 87 20.90 -21.78 -2.71
C GLN A 87 20.80 -23.12 -1.98
N LYS A 88 21.17 -23.17 -0.68
CA LYS A 88 21.03 -24.38 0.16
C LYS A 88 19.59 -24.91 0.21
N TYR A 89 18.59 -24.02 0.27
CA TYR A 89 17.20 -24.43 0.22
C TYR A 89 16.83 -24.99 -1.16
N MET A 90 17.19 -24.29 -2.23
CA MET A 90 16.81 -24.66 -3.59
C MET A 90 17.49 -25.94 -4.08
N ASN A 91 18.71 -26.25 -3.62
CA ASN A 91 19.40 -27.51 -3.93
C ASN A 91 18.64 -28.75 -3.39
N ASN A 92 17.87 -28.59 -2.32
CA ASN A 92 17.06 -29.65 -1.70
C ASN A 92 15.58 -29.26 -1.66
N THR A 93 15.06 -28.62 -2.72
CA THR A 93 13.70 -28.06 -2.77
C THR A 93 12.63 -29.09 -2.38
N MET A 94 12.70 -30.32 -2.91
CA MET A 94 11.71 -31.36 -2.62
C MET A 94 11.65 -31.71 -1.12
N LEU A 95 12.80 -31.96 -0.51
CA LEU A 95 12.88 -32.30 0.93
C LEU A 95 12.44 -31.12 1.80
N ASN A 96 12.86 -29.90 1.45
CA ASN A 96 12.49 -28.71 2.20
C ASN A 96 10.99 -28.35 2.06
N THR A 97 10.39 -28.57 0.90
CA THR A 97 8.94 -28.38 0.73
C THR A 97 8.14 -29.47 1.42
N LEU A 98 8.63 -30.73 1.42
CA LEU A 98 8.01 -31.81 2.20
C LEU A 98 8.07 -31.50 3.71
N HIS A 99 9.20 -30.98 4.18
CA HIS A 99 9.32 -30.54 5.58
C HIS A 99 8.32 -29.42 5.92
N ALA A 100 8.23 -28.38 5.07
CA ALA A 100 7.28 -27.30 5.26
C ALA A 100 5.82 -27.81 5.22
N HIS A 101 5.49 -28.76 4.34
CA HIS A 101 4.19 -29.42 4.29
C HIS A 101 3.87 -30.12 5.63
N LYS A 102 4.79 -30.92 6.14
CA LYS A 102 4.63 -31.62 7.43
C LYS A 102 4.45 -30.65 8.60
N LEU A 103 5.19 -29.54 8.65
CA LEU A 103 5.01 -28.50 9.68
C LEU A 103 3.60 -27.90 9.61
N MET A 104 3.13 -27.54 8.42
CA MET A 104 1.82 -26.91 8.23
C MET A 104 0.67 -27.87 8.52
N THR A 105 0.75 -29.14 8.11
CA THR A 105 -0.33 -30.11 8.29
C THR A 105 -0.31 -30.77 9.65
N GLY A 106 0.85 -30.90 10.29
CA GLY A 106 1.01 -31.53 11.60
C GLY A 106 0.78 -30.59 12.79
N GLY A 107 0.34 -29.37 12.58
CA GLY A 107 0.10 -28.40 13.67
C GLY A 107 1.37 -27.94 14.40
N SER A 108 2.54 -28.19 13.82
CA SER A 108 3.82 -27.83 14.39
C SER A 108 4.11 -26.33 14.22
N LYS A 109 5.15 -25.84 14.92
CA LYS A 109 5.59 -24.46 14.79
C LYS A 109 6.13 -24.17 13.38
N ILE A 110 5.47 -23.27 12.67
CA ILE A 110 5.82 -22.85 11.30
C ILE A 110 6.75 -21.65 11.24
N THR A 111 7.32 -21.23 12.38
CA THR A 111 8.21 -20.06 12.51
C THR A 111 9.57 -20.46 12.99
N GLY A 112 10.61 -19.81 12.49
CA GLY A 112 11.99 -20.09 12.84
C GLY A 112 12.68 -18.95 13.59
N ARG A 113 13.94 -19.20 14.00
CA ARG A 113 14.76 -18.19 14.68
C ARG A 113 15.00 -16.99 13.76
N ARG A 114 14.65 -15.80 14.23
CA ARG A 114 14.83 -14.53 13.52
C ARG A 114 16.28 -14.06 13.58
N LYS A 115 16.76 -13.45 12.49
CA LYS A 115 17.97 -12.64 12.51
C LYS A 115 17.58 -11.19 12.74
N CYS A 116 17.88 -10.67 13.93
CA CYS A 116 17.61 -9.28 14.28
C CYS A 116 18.82 -8.41 13.89
N PHE A 117 18.57 -7.31 13.20
CA PHE A 117 19.59 -6.30 12.90
C PHE A 117 18.94 -4.93 12.74
N THR A 118 19.76 -3.91 12.94
CA THR A 118 19.34 -2.53 12.81
C THR A 118 19.73 -1.98 11.45
N LEU A 119 18.79 -1.41 10.76
CA LEU A 119 18.99 -0.74 9.47
C LEU A 119 18.74 0.75 9.61
N MET A 120 19.71 1.57 9.23
CA MET A 120 19.51 3.01 9.11
C MET A 120 19.00 3.36 7.72
N GLU A 121 17.70 3.62 7.61
CA GLU A 121 17.10 4.02 6.35
C GLU A 121 16.77 5.51 6.36
N ARG A 122 17.51 6.31 5.59
CA ARG A 122 17.29 7.76 5.40
C ARG A 122 17.20 8.55 6.72
N GLY A 123 18.02 8.18 7.70
CA GLY A 123 18.08 8.81 9.02
C GLY A 123 17.01 8.33 9.99
N LYS A 124 16.26 7.27 9.67
CA LYS A 124 15.42 6.53 10.60
C LYS A 124 16.06 5.19 10.92
N ILE A 125 16.16 4.88 12.18
CA ILE A 125 16.57 3.57 12.66
C ILE A 125 15.38 2.62 12.54
N ARG A 126 15.59 1.47 11.89
CA ARG A 126 14.59 0.41 11.77
C ARG A 126 15.16 -0.88 12.34
N HIS A 127 14.46 -1.47 13.27
CA HIS A 127 14.76 -2.80 13.77
C HIS A 127 14.09 -3.83 12.84
N ILE A 128 14.91 -4.62 12.18
CA ILE A 128 14.45 -5.62 11.21
C ILE A 128 14.62 -7.01 11.83
N GLN A 129 13.57 -7.80 11.77
CA GLN A 129 13.56 -9.19 12.15
C GLN A 129 13.39 -10.05 10.89
N ALA A 130 14.49 -10.57 10.38
CA ALA A 130 14.48 -11.34 9.13
C ALA A 130 14.17 -12.80 9.40
N SER A 131 13.10 -13.31 8.82
CA SER A 131 12.74 -14.73 8.83
C SER A 131 13.73 -15.58 8.03
N PRO A 132 13.95 -16.84 8.41
CA PRO A 132 14.69 -17.81 7.59
C PRO A 132 13.97 -18.05 6.26
N PHE A 133 14.70 -18.51 5.24
CA PHE A 133 14.13 -18.62 3.89
C PHE A 133 12.98 -19.64 3.79
N TRP A 134 13.07 -20.76 4.50
CA TRP A 134 12.01 -21.77 4.52
C TRP A 134 10.67 -21.21 5.07
N GLU A 135 10.71 -20.35 6.08
CA GLU A 135 9.53 -19.66 6.59
C GLU A 135 8.99 -18.65 5.56
N LYS A 136 9.86 -17.96 4.80
CA LYS A 136 9.42 -17.10 3.70
C LYS A 136 8.67 -17.84 2.62
N VAL A 137 8.98 -19.12 2.40
CA VAL A 137 8.22 -19.99 1.48
C VAL A 137 6.81 -20.24 2.03
N ILE A 138 6.68 -20.52 3.33
CA ILE A 138 5.37 -20.67 3.99
C ILE A 138 4.59 -19.34 3.93
N GLN A 139 5.21 -18.20 4.28
CA GLN A 139 4.58 -16.89 4.17
C GLN A 139 4.11 -16.61 2.72
N LYS A 140 4.91 -17.00 1.73
CA LYS A 140 4.61 -16.81 0.31
C LYS A 140 3.40 -17.64 -0.13
N THR A 141 3.32 -18.91 0.28
CA THR A 141 2.16 -19.76 -0.08
C THR A 141 0.87 -19.25 0.58
N ILE A 142 0.92 -18.82 1.85
CA ILE A 142 -0.23 -18.22 2.53
C ILE A 142 -0.64 -16.90 1.85
N SER A 143 0.31 -16.03 1.53
CA SER A 143 0.02 -14.78 0.82
C SER A 143 -0.62 -15.02 -0.53
N ARG A 144 -0.07 -15.93 -1.34
CA ARG A 144 -0.51 -16.22 -2.70
C ARG A 144 -1.88 -16.89 -2.75
N ASN A 145 -2.08 -17.92 -1.93
CA ASN A 145 -3.27 -18.77 -2.01
C ASN A 145 -4.42 -18.28 -1.13
N VAL A 146 -4.13 -17.51 -0.06
CA VAL A 146 -5.13 -17.06 0.90
C VAL A 146 -5.29 -15.54 0.91
N LEU A 147 -4.25 -14.79 1.32
CA LEU A 147 -4.42 -13.37 1.59
C LEU A 147 -4.70 -12.56 0.33
N ILE A 148 -3.94 -12.77 -0.74
CA ILE A 148 -4.16 -12.06 -2.01
C ILE A 148 -5.57 -12.30 -2.55
N PRO A 149 -6.05 -13.54 -2.72
CA PRO A 149 -7.42 -13.79 -3.20
C PRO A 149 -8.50 -13.24 -2.27
N CYS A 150 -8.33 -13.36 -0.95
CA CYS A 150 -9.34 -12.91 0.02
C CYS A 150 -9.43 -11.38 0.14
N TYR A 151 -8.32 -10.66 -0.05
CA TYR A 151 -8.26 -9.22 0.19
C TYR A 151 -8.36 -8.39 -1.09
N THR A 152 -7.58 -8.70 -2.15
CA THR A 152 -7.42 -7.81 -3.30
C THR A 152 -8.70 -7.60 -4.11
N ARG A 153 -9.60 -8.57 -4.13
CA ARG A 153 -10.89 -8.44 -4.83
C ARG A 153 -11.85 -7.45 -4.18
N SER A 154 -11.67 -7.19 -2.89
CA SER A 154 -12.48 -6.21 -2.16
C SER A 154 -11.85 -4.81 -2.17
N TYR A 155 -10.61 -4.64 -2.64
CA TYR A 155 -9.98 -3.34 -2.64
C TYR A 155 -10.64 -2.37 -3.60
N THR A 156 -10.71 -1.12 -3.18
CA THR A 156 -11.20 -0.01 -3.99
C THR A 156 -10.28 0.26 -5.19
N HIS A 157 -10.76 1.04 -6.15
CA HIS A 157 -9.93 1.43 -7.28
C HIS A 157 -8.75 2.31 -6.85
N GLY A 158 -8.95 3.11 -5.80
CA GLY A 158 -7.94 4.00 -5.21
C GLY A 158 -6.78 3.26 -4.54
N ASN A 159 -6.98 2.03 -4.07
CA ASN A 159 -5.92 1.26 -3.42
C ASN A 159 -4.90 0.73 -4.44
N SER A 160 -3.65 1.17 -4.29
CA SER A 160 -2.58 0.91 -5.25
C SER A 160 -1.45 0.03 -4.71
N ALA A 161 -1.53 -0.45 -3.46
CA ALA A 161 -0.46 -1.21 -2.82
C ALA A 161 -0.65 -2.72 -2.91
N ASN A 162 0.45 -3.47 -2.96
CA ASN A 162 0.52 -4.94 -2.89
C ASN A 162 -0.47 -5.71 -3.78
N GLN A 163 -0.73 -5.22 -4.99
CA GLN A 163 -1.58 -5.86 -5.97
C GLN A 163 -0.82 -6.09 -7.28
N ARG A 164 -1.10 -7.22 -7.95
CA ARG A 164 -0.52 -7.49 -9.27
C ARG A 164 -0.90 -6.39 -10.27
N GLY A 165 0.09 -5.84 -10.97
CA GLY A 165 -0.11 -4.74 -11.92
C GLY A 165 -0.35 -3.37 -11.26
N ARG A 166 -0.35 -3.28 -9.93
CA ARG A 166 -0.44 -2.03 -9.17
C ARG A 166 0.78 -1.85 -8.28
N GLY A 167 1.16 -0.61 -8.04
CA GLY A 167 2.32 -0.24 -7.25
C GLY A 167 2.50 1.27 -7.28
N GLU A 168 3.66 1.78 -6.85
CA GLU A 168 3.93 3.22 -6.83
C GLU A 168 3.65 3.90 -8.18
N MET A 169 4.05 3.28 -9.30
CA MET A 169 3.82 3.84 -10.64
C MET A 169 2.33 3.90 -11.01
N TYR A 170 1.54 2.91 -10.58
CA TYR A 170 0.09 2.95 -10.76
C TYR A 170 -0.53 4.08 -9.93
N ALA A 171 -0.13 4.21 -8.67
CA ALA A 171 -0.58 5.28 -7.77
C ALA A 171 -0.29 6.67 -8.36
N ILE A 172 0.90 6.89 -8.90
CA ILE A 172 1.32 8.12 -9.58
C ILE A 172 0.45 8.40 -10.82
N LYS A 173 0.21 7.39 -11.65
CA LYS A 173 -0.65 7.52 -12.85
C LYS A 173 -2.10 7.83 -12.46
N LEU A 174 -2.60 7.18 -11.42
CA LEU A 174 -3.95 7.41 -10.89
C LEU A 174 -4.12 8.85 -10.41
N LEU A 175 -3.23 9.32 -9.53
CA LEU A 175 -3.25 10.70 -9.04
C LEU A 175 -3.17 11.70 -10.18
N ARG A 176 -2.26 11.49 -11.15
CA ARG A 176 -2.14 12.38 -12.32
C ARG A 176 -3.44 12.45 -13.13
N LYS A 177 -4.11 11.30 -13.35
CA LYS A 177 -5.40 11.22 -14.05
C LYS A 177 -6.50 11.96 -13.28
N GLN A 178 -6.53 11.82 -11.96
CA GLN A 178 -7.52 12.48 -11.11
C GLN A 178 -7.29 13.99 -11.05
N LEU A 179 -6.05 14.46 -10.89
CA LEU A 179 -5.69 15.88 -10.97
C LEU A 179 -6.06 16.49 -12.33
N ALA A 180 -5.78 15.80 -13.44
CA ALA A 180 -6.15 16.28 -14.78
C ALA A 180 -7.67 16.35 -14.95
N ARG A 181 -8.43 15.43 -14.35
CA ARG A 181 -9.90 15.46 -14.35
C ARG A 181 -10.44 16.62 -13.52
N HIS A 182 -9.86 16.84 -12.34
CA HIS A 182 -10.20 17.95 -11.45
C HIS A 182 -9.93 19.30 -12.14
N TYR A 183 -8.74 19.47 -12.73
CA TYR A 183 -8.38 20.71 -13.44
C TYR A 183 -9.34 21.07 -14.58
N ARG A 184 -9.83 20.07 -15.34
CA ARG A 184 -10.83 20.31 -16.42
C ARG A 184 -12.16 20.84 -15.91
N LYS A 185 -12.50 20.57 -14.63
CA LYS A 185 -13.76 21.01 -14.03
C LYS A 185 -13.62 22.35 -13.30
N HIS A 186 -12.50 22.55 -12.60
CA HIS A 186 -12.34 23.60 -11.61
C HIS A 186 -11.06 24.44 -11.82
N GLY A 187 -10.30 24.20 -12.88
CA GLY A 187 -8.99 24.80 -13.05
C GLY A 187 -8.02 24.38 -11.95
N SER A 188 -7.19 25.32 -11.49
CA SER A 188 -6.27 25.11 -10.37
C SER A 188 -6.93 25.28 -8.99
N GLN A 189 -8.23 25.62 -8.95
CA GLN A 189 -8.98 25.78 -7.70
C GLN A 189 -9.28 24.41 -7.09
N GLY A 190 -9.31 24.35 -5.77
CA GLY A 190 -9.60 23.15 -5.02
C GLY A 190 -8.50 22.75 -4.05
N TRP A 191 -8.75 21.67 -3.35
CA TRP A 191 -7.97 21.25 -2.20
C TRP A 191 -7.61 19.78 -2.26
N ILE A 192 -6.53 19.43 -1.60
CA ILE A 192 -6.14 18.05 -1.36
C ILE A 192 -5.92 17.85 0.13
N LEU A 193 -6.56 16.84 0.69
CA LEU A 193 -6.28 16.27 1.99
C LEU A 193 -5.23 15.17 1.83
N LEU A 194 -4.18 15.22 2.62
CA LEU A 194 -3.15 14.18 2.73
C LEU A 194 -3.19 13.61 4.13
N CYS A 195 -3.19 12.28 4.26
CA CYS A 195 -3.15 11.58 5.53
C CYS A 195 -2.02 10.55 5.56
N ASP A 196 -1.34 10.48 6.69
CA ASP A 196 -0.30 9.48 6.99
C ASP A 196 -0.54 8.96 8.42
N TYR A 197 -0.28 7.69 8.68
CA TYR A 197 -0.45 7.13 10.01
C TYR A 197 0.86 7.20 10.82
N SER A 198 0.74 7.40 12.13
CA SER A 198 1.88 7.32 13.05
C SER A 198 2.27 5.85 13.26
N ASN A 199 3.53 5.51 12.94
CA ASN A 199 4.07 4.15 13.14
C ASN A 199 3.15 3.01 12.65
N TYR A 200 2.57 3.16 11.46
CA TYR A 200 1.46 2.36 10.93
C TYR A 200 1.54 0.87 11.29
N PHE A 201 2.60 0.16 10.89
CA PHE A 201 2.72 -1.29 11.15
C PHE A 201 2.75 -1.62 12.65
N ALA A 202 3.47 -0.85 13.45
CA ALA A 202 3.59 -1.09 14.88
C ALA A 202 2.32 -0.75 15.66
N SER A 203 1.46 0.13 15.11
CA SER A 203 0.22 0.57 15.76
C SER A 203 -0.98 -0.32 15.46
N ILE A 204 -0.92 -1.19 14.46
CA ILE A 204 -2.04 -2.07 14.08
C ILE A 204 -2.27 -3.12 15.17
N PRO A 205 -3.45 -3.14 15.85
CA PRO A 205 -3.72 -4.15 16.87
C PRO A 205 -3.91 -5.54 16.23
N ARG A 206 -3.14 -6.53 16.69
CA ARG A 206 -3.14 -7.90 16.14
C ARG A 206 -4.51 -8.57 16.22
N GLU A 207 -5.17 -8.45 17.37
CA GLU A 207 -6.50 -9.01 17.59
C GLU A 207 -7.51 -8.54 16.56
N LYS A 208 -7.52 -7.22 16.27
CA LYS A 208 -8.41 -6.65 15.24
C LYS A 208 -8.05 -7.13 13.83
N VAL A 209 -6.75 -7.33 13.54
CA VAL A 209 -6.31 -7.91 12.25
C VAL A 209 -6.77 -9.35 12.12
N LEU A 210 -6.60 -10.17 13.16
CA LEU A 210 -7.04 -11.57 13.18
C LEU A 210 -8.56 -11.67 13.07
N GLN A 211 -9.30 -10.82 13.77
CA GLN A 211 -10.74 -10.73 13.62
C GLN A 211 -11.14 -10.43 12.17
N GLN A 212 -10.57 -9.38 11.56
CA GLN A 212 -10.86 -9.05 10.16
C GLN A 212 -10.42 -10.16 9.19
N ALA A 213 -9.31 -10.85 9.46
CA ALA A 213 -8.86 -11.98 8.66
C ALA A 213 -9.84 -13.15 8.77
N SER A 214 -10.31 -13.44 9.98
CA SER A 214 -11.29 -14.51 10.21
C SER A 214 -12.62 -14.26 9.51
N GLU A 215 -13.07 -13.01 9.40
CA GLU A 215 -14.28 -12.66 8.65
C GLU A 215 -14.12 -12.87 7.13
N ARG A 216 -12.89 -12.80 6.62
CA ARG A 216 -12.57 -12.89 5.18
C ARG A 216 -12.19 -14.31 4.75
N ILE A 217 -11.47 -15.04 5.62
CA ILE A 217 -10.96 -16.39 5.36
C ILE A 217 -12.00 -17.39 5.88
N GLN A 218 -12.56 -18.18 4.97
CA GLN A 218 -13.60 -19.14 5.33
C GLN A 218 -13.04 -20.40 6.01
N ASP A 219 -11.90 -20.91 5.53
CA ASP A 219 -11.24 -22.06 6.14
C ASP A 219 -10.48 -21.65 7.40
N LYS A 220 -11.12 -21.84 8.57
CA LYS A 220 -10.58 -21.41 9.87
C LYS A 220 -9.32 -22.16 10.28
N ARG A 221 -9.02 -23.31 9.68
CA ARG A 221 -7.79 -24.08 9.93
C ARG A 221 -6.52 -23.30 9.52
N ILE A 222 -6.68 -22.25 8.74
CA ILE A 222 -5.59 -21.35 8.32
C ILE A 222 -5.25 -20.33 9.40
N MET A 223 -6.19 -19.98 10.27
CA MET A 223 -6.01 -18.90 11.26
C MET A 223 -4.82 -19.14 12.21
N PRO A 224 -4.58 -20.35 12.74
CA PRO A 224 -3.40 -20.62 13.57
C PRO A 224 -2.05 -20.32 12.88
N TRP A 225 -1.97 -20.47 11.56
CA TRP A 225 -0.76 -20.11 10.83
C TRP A 225 -0.51 -18.58 10.84
N LEU A 226 -1.57 -17.79 10.69
CA LEU A 226 -1.44 -16.32 10.75
C LEU A 226 -1.06 -15.84 12.14
N GLU A 227 -1.66 -16.41 13.18
CA GLU A 227 -1.33 -16.13 14.58
C GLU A 227 0.14 -16.40 14.86
N GLN A 228 0.63 -17.62 14.57
CA GLN A 228 2.03 -17.99 14.76
C GLN A 228 3.00 -17.06 14.02
N LEU A 229 2.69 -16.67 12.77
CA LEU A 229 3.54 -15.77 12.00
C LEU A 229 3.59 -14.37 12.61
N MET A 230 2.46 -13.84 13.09
CA MET A 230 2.41 -12.53 13.72
C MET A 230 3.11 -12.50 15.08
N ASP A 231 2.91 -13.52 15.92
CA ASP A 231 3.53 -13.64 17.23
C ASP A 231 5.06 -13.74 17.16
N ALA A 232 5.56 -14.40 16.13
CA ALA A 232 6.99 -14.54 15.94
C ALA A 232 7.71 -13.26 15.50
N GLU A 233 7.00 -12.22 15.07
CA GLU A 233 7.62 -11.05 14.41
C GLU A 233 7.87 -9.86 15.31
N CYS A 234 7.02 -9.60 16.28
CA CYS A 234 7.22 -8.53 17.28
C CYS A 234 6.24 -8.71 18.44
N ASP A 235 6.49 -8.02 19.55
CA ASP A 235 5.63 -8.10 20.75
C ASP A 235 4.30 -7.36 20.57
N SER A 236 4.27 -6.35 19.71
CA SER A 236 3.07 -5.56 19.40
C SER A 236 3.02 -5.16 17.93
N GLY A 237 1.82 -5.00 17.40
CA GLY A 237 1.60 -4.59 16.03
C GLY A 237 1.97 -5.65 14.99
N LEU A 238 2.24 -5.23 13.77
CA LEU A 238 2.73 -6.06 12.68
C LEU A 238 4.22 -5.81 12.44
N GLY A 239 5.01 -6.87 12.41
CA GLY A 239 6.44 -6.78 12.12
C GLY A 239 6.74 -6.33 10.70
N LEU A 240 7.86 -5.62 10.53
CA LEU A 240 8.34 -5.17 9.23
C LEU A 240 9.17 -6.27 8.56
N GLY A 241 8.81 -6.67 7.35
CA GLY A 241 9.61 -7.59 6.53
C GLY A 241 8.90 -8.85 6.07
N ALA A 242 7.79 -9.24 6.70
CA ALA A 242 6.97 -10.35 6.26
C ALA A 242 5.98 -9.92 5.17
N GLU A 243 5.84 -10.75 4.14
CA GLU A 243 4.88 -10.51 3.06
C GLU A 243 3.43 -10.63 3.55
N THR A 244 3.14 -11.55 4.47
CA THR A 244 1.84 -11.72 5.10
C THR A 244 1.39 -10.45 5.80
N ASN A 245 2.27 -9.84 6.61
CA ASN A 245 1.97 -8.60 7.33
C ASN A 245 1.73 -7.42 6.39
N GLN A 246 2.43 -7.35 5.26
CA GLN A 246 2.17 -6.33 4.26
C GLN A 246 0.77 -6.46 3.65
N GLN A 247 0.32 -7.68 3.35
CA GLN A 247 -1.02 -7.92 2.82
C GLN A 247 -2.11 -7.58 3.86
N LEU A 248 -1.90 -8.00 5.09
CA LEU A 248 -2.82 -7.70 6.19
C LEU A 248 -2.90 -6.20 6.46
N ALA A 249 -1.76 -5.50 6.54
CA ALA A 249 -1.72 -4.05 6.74
C ALA A 249 -2.44 -3.28 5.62
N VAL A 250 -2.23 -3.63 4.35
CA VAL A 250 -2.95 -2.98 3.24
C VAL A 250 -4.46 -3.19 3.34
N GLY A 251 -4.88 -4.37 3.78
CA GLY A 251 -6.30 -4.71 3.94
C GLY A 251 -6.97 -4.08 5.16
N TYR A 252 -6.20 -3.78 6.20
CA TYR A 252 -6.71 -3.38 7.51
C TYR A 252 -7.58 -2.12 7.47
N VAL A 253 -7.15 -1.09 6.74
CA VAL A 253 -7.89 0.18 6.60
C VAL A 253 -8.82 0.23 5.38
N SER A 254 -9.09 -0.89 4.72
CA SER A 254 -9.92 -0.90 3.50
C SER A 254 -11.35 -0.42 3.74
N LYS A 255 -11.88 -0.50 4.97
CA LYS A 255 -13.19 0.05 5.35
C LYS A 255 -13.21 1.57 5.15
N ILE A 256 -12.12 2.26 5.51
CA ILE A 256 -11.95 3.71 5.30
C ILE A 256 -11.91 4.03 3.80
N ASP A 257 -11.15 3.25 2.99
CA ASP A 257 -11.11 3.44 1.54
C ASP A 257 -12.50 3.36 0.92
N HIS A 258 -13.32 2.38 1.33
CA HIS A 258 -14.68 2.19 0.86
C HIS A 258 -15.59 3.34 1.26
N TRP A 259 -15.50 3.80 2.52
CA TRP A 259 -16.29 4.92 2.98
C TRP A 259 -15.98 6.19 2.17
N ILE A 260 -14.69 6.48 1.92
CA ILE A 260 -14.30 7.65 1.13
C ILE A 260 -14.81 7.53 -0.32
N GLU A 261 -14.66 6.38 -0.98
CA GLU A 261 -15.12 6.23 -2.37
C GLU A 261 -16.65 6.19 -2.53
N GLU A 262 -17.38 5.70 -1.52
CA GLU A 262 -18.81 5.40 -1.65
C GLU A 262 -19.71 6.41 -0.93
N GLN A 263 -19.24 7.06 0.16
CA GLN A 263 -20.08 7.85 1.06
C GLN A 263 -19.61 9.30 1.25
N SER A 264 -18.30 9.60 1.20
CA SER A 264 -17.82 10.96 1.43
C SER A 264 -18.30 11.98 0.37
N GLY A 265 -18.68 11.51 -0.81
CA GLY A 265 -19.04 12.36 -1.94
C GLY A 265 -17.86 13.17 -2.52
N CYS A 266 -16.63 12.93 -2.09
CA CYS A 266 -15.44 13.58 -2.60
C CYS A 266 -15.14 13.16 -4.06
N GLU A 267 -14.52 14.06 -4.82
CA GLU A 267 -14.29 13.86 -6.26
C GLU A 267 -13.31 12.74 -6.58
N ALA A 268 -12.25 12.60 -5.79
CA ALA A 268 -11.21 11.62 -6.03
C ALA A 268 -10.46 11.25 -4.76
N THR A 269 -10.01 10.02 -4.71
CA THR A 269 -9.18 9.50 -3.62
C THR A 269 -8.20 8.47 -4.14
N GLY A 270 -7.13 8.23 -3.40
CA GLY A 270 -6.22 7.13 -3.62
C GLY A 270 -5.29 6.90 -2.44
N ARG A 271 -4.87 5.65 -2.26
CA ARG A 271 -3.99 5.23 -1.17
C ARG A 271 -2.88 4.32 -1.67
N TYR A 272 -1.69 4.56 -1.15
CA TYR A 272 -0.54 3.69 -1.32
C TYR A 272 0.03 3.34 0.07
N MET A 273 -0.23 2.14 0.56
CA MET A 273 0.06 1.69 1.94
C MET A 273 -0.64 2.60 2.96
N ASP A 274 0.14 3.33 3.75
CA ASP A 274 -0.26 4.32 4.75
C ASP A 274 -0.49 5.74 4.20
N ASP A 275 0.02 6.03 3.00
CA ASP A 275 -0.11 7.34 2.34
C ASP A 275 -1.48 7.46 1.61
N LEU A 276 -2.44 8.16 2.19
CA LEU A 276 -3.77 8.43 1.63
C LEU A 276 -3.89 9.88 1.13
N TYR A 277 -4.63 10.11 0.05
CA TYR A 277 -5.08 11.44 -0.34
C TYR A 277 -6.56 11.46 -0.73
N VAL A 278 -7.20 12.62 -0.55
CA VAL A 278 -8.55 12.92 -1.02
C VAL A 278 -8.56 14.29 -1.68
N ILE A 279 -9.22 14.43 -2.84
CA ILE A 279 -9.31 15.67 -3.62
C ILE A 279 -10.76 16.09 -3.71
N ASP A 280 -11.02 17.38 -3.46
CA ASP A 280 -12.32 18.01 -3.71
C ASP A 280 -12.15 19.51 -3.95
N SER A 281 -13.14 20.13 -4.62
CA SER A 281 -13.23 21.59 -4.76
C SER A 281 -13.71 22.27 -3.48
N ASP A 282 -14.45 21.57 -2.61
CA ASP A 282 -15.02 22.06 -1.38
C ASP A 282 -14.13 21.73 -0.16
N LEU A 283 -13.62 22.80 0.48
CA LEU A 283 -12.77 22.69 1.68
C LEU A 283 -13.56 22.16 2.91
N LEU A 284 -14.83 22.54 3.07
CA LEU A 284 -15.64 22.10 4.21
C LEU A 284 -15.90 20.60 4.13
N LYS A 285 -16.18 20.09 2.92
CA LYS A 285 -16.33 18.66 2.68
C LYS A 285 -15.05 17.89 3.00
N LEU A 286 -13.87 18.40 2.65
CA LEU A 286 -12.60 17.77 3.01
C LEU A 286 -12.33 17.80 4.52
N ARG A 287 -12.75 18.84 5.24
CA ARG A 287 -12.64 18.91 6.70
C ARG A 287 -13.53 17.85 7.37
N SER A 288 -14.80 17.76 6.98
CA SER A 288 -15.70 16.73 7.50
C SER A 288 -15.22 15.31 7.15
N THR A 289 -14.66 15.13 5.95
CA THR A 289 -14.03 13.87 5.54
C THR A 289 -12.82 13.54 6.42
N LEU A 290 -11.98 14.50 6.76
CA LEU A 290 -10.84 14.29 7.67
C LEU A 290 -11.29 13.87 9.06
N ASP A 291 -12.34 14.52 9.60
CA ASP A 291 -12.85 14.20 10.94
C ASP A 291 -13.43 12.79 10.99
N GLU A 292 -14.11 12.35 9.94
CA GLU A 292 -14.60 10.97 9.86
C GLU A 292 -13.47 9.96 9.66
N ILE A 293 -12.45 10.26 8.86
CA ILE A 293 -11.25 9.42 8.75
C ILE A 293 -10.56 9.27 10.11
N LYS A 294 -10.46 10.34 10.91
CA LYS A 294 -9.90 10.28 12.28
C LYS A 294 -10.70 9.33 13.14
N ARG A 295 -12.04 9.53 13.22
CA ARG A 295 -12.95 8.69 14.00
C ARG A 295 -12.83 7.20 13.63
N MET A 296 -12.91 6.90 12.35
CA MET A 296 -12.77 5.52 11.86
C MET A 296 -11.37 4.93 12.12
N SER A 297 -10.33 5.76 12.09
CA SER A 297 -8.97 5.33 12.39
C SER A 297 -8.80 5.00 13.87
N GLU A 298 -9.36 5.81 14.77
CA GLU A 298 -9.38 5.58 16.21
C GLU A 298 -10.14 4.30 16.57
N GLU A 299 -11.28 4.03 15.92
CA GLU A 299 -12.00 2.76 16.05
C GLU A 299 -11.12 1.54 15.66
N LEU A 300 -10.23 1.72 14.69
CA LEU A 300 -9.27 0.70 14.30
C LEU A 300 -8.03 0.65 15.23
N GLY A 301 -7.90 1.56 16.18
CA GLY A 301 -6.72 1.68 17.04
C GLY A 301 -5.51 2.35 16.36
N LEU A 302 -5.77 3.15 15.32
CA LEU A 302 -4.75 3.88 14.57
C LEU A 302 -4.82 5.37 14.85
N THR A 303 -3.66 6.03 14.85
CA THR A 303 -3.57 7.48 15.02
C THR A 303 -2.97 8.11 13.76
N LEU A 304 -3.62 9.14 13.24
CA LEU A 304 -3.07 9.93 12.14
C LEU A 304 -1.87 10.75 12.62
N ASN A 305 -0.86 10.89 11.78
CA ASN A 305 0.31 11.70 12.07
C ASN A 305 -0.04 13.19 11.92
N PRO A 306 0.01 14.01 13.00
CA PRO A 306 -0.46 15.40 12.95
C PRO A 306 0.39 16.30 12.05
N VAL A 307 1.68 15.98 11.87
CA VAL A 307 2.59 16.76 11.02
C VAL A 307 2.42 16.47 9.54
N LYS A 308 2.00 15.25 9.20
CA LYS A 308 1.86 14.80 7.81
C LYS A 308 0.40 14.72 7.34
N THR A 309 -0.55 14.91 8.24
CA THR A 309 -1.99 14.98 7.92
C THR A 309 -2.40 16.44 7.84
N TYR A 310 -2.69 16.89 6.61
CA TYR A 310 -3.03 18.29 6.37
C TYR A 310 -3.82 18.46 5.07
N ILE A 311 -4.57 19.57 5.01
CA ILE A 311 -5.25 20.01 3.78
C ILE A 311 -4.46 21.17 3.20
N THR A 312 -4.24 21.16 1.90
CA THR A 312 -3.57 22.25 1.18
C THR A 312 -4.26 22.54 -0.15
N SER A 313 -4.15 23.77 -0.63
CA SER A 313 -4.64 24.15 -1.95
C SER A 313 -3.83 23.47 -3.05
N LEU A 314 -4.51 22.98 -4.07
CA LEU A 314 -3.89 22.40 -5.27
C LEU A 314 -3.02 23.44 -6.03
N HIS A 315 -3.37 24.73 -5.94
CA HIS A 315 -2.60 25.84 -6.52
C HIS A 315 -1.18 25.94 -5.93
N HIS A 316 -1.03 25.79 -4.61
CA HIS A 316 0.28 25.83 -3.94
C HIS A 316 1.12 24.57 -4.15
N GLY A 317 0.49 23.51 -4.66
CA GLY A 317 1.10 22.19 -4.79
C GLY A 317 1.29 21.48 -3.45
N PHE A 318 1.66 20.20 -3.54
CA PHE A 318 1.75 19.32 -2.38
C PHE A 318 2.86 18.27 -2.57
N THR A 319 3.15 17.54 -1.51
CA THR A 319 4.13 16.43 -1.56
C THR A 319 3.43 15.11 -1.27
N TRP A 320 3.52 14.16 -2.22
CA TRP A 320 3.00 12.80 -2.06
C TRP A 320 3.91 11.78 -2.73
N LEU A 321 4.11 10.63 -2.11
CA LEU A 321 5.05 9.58 -2.54
C LEU A 321 6.45 10.13 -2.87
N LYS A 322 6.98 10.97 -1.98
CA LYS A 322 8.32 11.61 -2.13
C LYS A 322 8.49 12.45 -3.40
N LYS A 323 7.38 12.90 -4.01
CA LYS A 323 7.34 13.78 -5.17
C LYS A 323 6.59 15.05 -4.82
N LYS A 324 7.13 16.21 -5.25
CA LYS A 324 6.42 17.48 -5.20
C LYS A 324 5.57 17.62 -6.46
N TRP A 325 4.27 17.86 -6.26
CA TRP A 325 3.24 17.96 -7.30
C TRP A 325 2.72 19.38 -7.38
N TYR A 326 2.49 19.91 -8.56
CA TYR A 326 1.83 21.18 -8.78
C TYR A 326 1.34 21.34 -10.22
N TYR A 327 0.40 22.26 -10.41
CA TYR A 327 -0.01 22.71 -11.73
C TYR A 327 0.91 23.80 -12.24
N THR A 328 1.10 23.88 -13.57
CA THR A 328 1.55 25.10 -14.22
C THR A 328 0.34 26.00 -14.51
N ASP A 329 0.58 27.23 -14.93
CA ASP A 329 -0.47 28.17 -15.32
C ASP A 329 -1.34 27.64 -16.46
N THR A 330 -0.79 26.76 -17.31
CA THR A 330 -1.51 26.08 -18.41
C THR A 330 -2.19 24.78 -17.99
N GLY A 331 -2.22 24.43 -16.69
CA GLY A 331 -2.83 23.21 -16.17
C GLY A 331 -2.03 21.92 -16.35
N ARG A 332 -0.80 22.02 -16.85
CA ARG A 332 0.07 20.85 -16.93
C ARG A 332 0.50 20.41 -15.52
N ILE A 333 0.35 19.13 -15.23
CA ILE A 333 0.76 18.55 -13.94
C ILE A 333 2.26 18.24 -14.00
N ILE A 334 3.01 18.86 -13.10
CA ILE A 334 4.46 18.70 -12.97
C ILE A 334 4.79 17.96 -11.67
N THR A 335 5.78 17.06 -11.76
CA THR A 335 6.36 16.38 -10.61
C THR A 335 7.84 16.69 -10.50
N ARG A 336 8.31 17.10 -9.32
CA ARG A 336 9.73 17.36 -9.04
C ARG A 336 10.23 16.53 -7.85
N PRO A 337 11.50 16.15 -7.82
CA PRO A 337 12.12 15.56 -6.65
C PRO A 337 12.13 16.55 -5.49
N ILE A 338 11.99 16.05 -4.27
CA ILE A 338 12.08 16.89 -3.06
C ILE A 338 13.52 17.41 -2.91
N PRO A 339 13.75 18.71 -2.64
CA PRO A 339 15.09 19.28 -2.51
C PRO A 339 16.01 18.55 -1.54
N LYS A 340 15.45 18.04 -0.44
CA LYS A 340 16.18 17.21 0.55
C LYS A 340 16.79 15.95 -0.07
N THR A 341 16.14 15.36 -1.08
CA THR A 341 16.66 14.17 -1.80
C THR A 341 17.91 14.51 -2.61
N ILE A 342 17.90 15.67 -3.28
CA ILE A 342 19.05 16.16 -4.07
C ILE A 342 20.23 16.51 -3.15
N LYS A 343 19.95 17.25 -2.06
CA LYS A 343 20.97 17.59 -1.05
C LYS A 343 21.64 16.33 -0.48
N ARG A 344 20.83 15.32 -0.15
CA ARG A 344 21.34 14.03 0.37
C ARG A 344 22.21 13.31 -0.65
N MET A 345 21.84 13.30 -1.93
CA MET A 345 22.64 12.66 -2.97
C MET A 345 23.97 13.39 -3.19
N ARG A 346 24.00 14.71 -3.13
CA ARG A 346 25.27 15.47 -3.16
C ARG A 346 26.18 15.13 -1.97
N GLN A 347 25.61 15.00 -0.77
CA GLN A 347 26.35 14.57 0.43
C GLN A 347 26.90 13.14 0.27
N HIS A 348 26.06 12.22 -0.25
CA HIS A 348 26.45 10.85 -0.49
C HIS A 348 27.60 10.73 -1.51
N LEU A 349 27.53 11.46 -2.64
CA LEU A 349 28.61 11.48 -3.64
C LEU A 349 29.91 12.00 -3.04
N ARG A 350 29.87 13.02 -2.18
CA ARG A 350 31.08 13.50 -1.46
C ARG A 350 31.69 12.44 -0.56
N ALA A 351 30.83 11.70 0.17
CA ALA A 351 31.29 10.60 1.01
C ALA A 351 31.92 9.47 0.19
N LEU A 352 31.28 9.09 -0.94
CA LEU A 352 31.83 8.07 -1.84
C LEU A 352 33.17 8.51 -2.49
N ALA A 353 33.30 9.79 -2.85
CA ALA A 353 34.57 10.33 -3.37
C ALA A 353 35.72 10.24 -2.36
N ARG A 354 35.44 10.45 -1.05
CA ARG A 354 36.43 10.26 0.02
C ARG A 354 36.89 8.79 0.14
N LEU A 355 35.95 7.83 -0.03
CA LEU A 355 36.27 6.40 -0.05
C LEU A 355 37.12 6.03 -1.27
N ALA A 356 36.83 6.64 -2.43
CA ALA A 356 37.64 6.46 -3.64
C ALA A 356 39.07 6.97 -3.45
N ALA A 357 39.24 8.16 -2.85
CA ALA A 357 40.55 8.70 -2.54
C ALA A 357 41.38 7.82 -1.58
N ARG A 358 40.74 6.99 -0.76
CA ARG A 358 41.41 6.01 0.12
C ARG A 358 41.64 4.67 -0.55
N GLY A 359 41.25 4.49 -1.82
CA GLY A 359 41.34 3.20 -2.53
C GLY A 359 40.30 2.17 -2.10
N GLU A 360 39.36 2.52 -1.22
CA GLU A 360 38.32 1.60 -0.70
C GLU A 360 37.19 1.35 -1.73
N LEU A 361 37.02 2.24 -2.71
CA LEU A 361 35.95 2.18 -3.70
C LEU A 361 36.44 2.67 -5.06
N SER A 362 36.11 2.01 -6.15
CA SER A 362 36.44 2.47 -7.49
C SER A 362 35.47 3.48 -8.07
N TRP A 363 35.94 4.39 -8.92
CA TRP A 363 35.06 5.32 -9.63
C TRP A 363 34.06 4.62 -10.56
N LYS A 364 34.36 3.41 -11.03
CA LYS A 364 33.42 2.55 -11.80
C LYS A 364 32.19 2.21 -10.95
N GLN A 365 32.39 1.83 -9.69
CA GLN A 365 31.32 1.51 -8.75
C GLN A 365 30.51 2.77 -8.40
N ILE A 366 31.17 3.91 -8.14
CA ILE A 366 30.48 5.19 -7.86
C ILE A 366 29.64 5.64 -9.07
N THR A 367 30.16 5.48 -10.28
CA THR A 367 29.43 5.78 -11.52
C THR A 367 28.17 4.94 -11.62
N ALA A 368 28.24 3.63 -11.36
CA ALA A 368 27.08 2.74 -11.35
C ALA A 368 26.02 3.16 -10.33
N MET A 369 26.44 3.52 -9.11
CA MET A 369 25.56 4.02 -8.05
C MET A 369 24.88 5.33 -8.45
N TYR A 370 25.64 6.29 -9.02
CA TYR A 370 25.11 7.56 -9.49
C TYR A 370 24.10 7.36 -10.63
N HIS A 371 24.42 6.55 -11.64
CA HIS A 371 23.51 6.30 -12.76
C HIS A 371 22.24 5.56 -12.33
N SER A 372 22.33 4.64 -11.38
CA SER A 372 21.17 4.00 -10.77
C SER A 372 20.23 5.04 -10.13
N TRP A 373 20.77 5.92 -9.30
CA TRP A 373 19.98 7.00 -8.70
C TRP A 373 19.45 7.99 -9.77
N ARG A 374 20.28 8.41 -10.71
CA ARG A 374 19.89 9.30 -11.82
C ARG A 374 18.74 8.73 -12.64
N GLY A 375 18.72 7.41 -12.84
CA GLY A 375 17.65 6.70 -13.51
C GLY A 375 16.28 6.91 -12.83
N THR A 376 16.24 7.04 -11.51
CA THR A 376 14.99 7.31 -10.79
C THR A 376 14.40 8.68 -11.12
N LEU A 377 15.24 9.66 -11.51
CA LEU A 377 14.78 10.99 -11.87
C LEU A 377 14.08 11.07 -13.23
N LYS A 378 14.17 10.05 -14.09
CA LYS A 378 13.44 9.97 -15.37
C LYS A 378 11.92 10.02 -15.20
N HIS A 379 11.43 9.65 -14.03
CA HIS A 379 9.99 9.68 -13.70
C HIS A 379 9.49 11.05 -13.22
N TYR A 380 10.36 12.06 -13.22
CA TYR A 380 10.06 13.44 -12.81
C TYR A 380 10.25 14.41 -13.98
N ASN A 381 9.62 15.57 -13.89
CA ASN A 381 9.93 16.71 -14.75
C ASN A 381 11.21 17.42 -14.23
N ALA A 382 12.34 16.72 -14.23
CA ALA A 382 13.54 17.09 -13.49
C ALA A 382 14.76 17.34 -14.38
N TRP A 383 14.58 17.67 -15.67
CA TRP A 383 15.66 17.84 -16.63
C TRP A 383 16.77 18.78 -16.12
N ARG A 384 16.42 19.98 -15.66
CA ARG A 384 17.39 20.94 -15.09
C ARG A 384 18.13 20.37 -13.87
N THR A 385 17.43 19.62 -13.02
CA THR A 385 18.03 18.95 -11.86
C THR A 385 19.01 17.87 -12.29
N ILE A 386 18.69 17.10 -13.31
CA ILE A 386 19.56 16.07 -13.87
C ILE A 386 20.84 16.72 -14.42
N GLN A 387 20.72 17.78 -15.23
CA GLN A 387 21.89 18.49 -15.77
C GLN A 387 22.79 19.05 -14.66
N SER A 388 22.20 19.72 -13.67
CA SER A 388 22.95 20.27 -12.53
C SER A 388 23.66 19.17 -11.72
N MET A 389 23.05 18.00 -11.59
CA MET A 389 23.65 16.88 -10.87
C MET A 389 24.71 16.17 -11.70
N ASP A 390 24.52 16.06 -13.03
CA ASP A 390 25.51 15.53 -13.94
C ASP A 390 26.78 16.40 -13.98
N ALA A 391 26.62 17.71 -14.03
CA ALA A 391 27.72 18.66 -13.93
C ALA A 391 28.48 18.54 -12.59
N TYR A 392 27.75 18.51 -11.48
CA TYR A 392 28.32 18.32 -10.15
C TYR A 392 29.08 17.01 -10.01
N TYR A 393 28.51 15.90 -10.54
CA TYR A 393 29.18 14.60 -10.52
C TYR A 393 30.48 14.60 -11.33
N LYS A 394 30.47 15.15 -12.56
CA LYS A 394 31.66 15.29 -13.41
C LYS A 394 32.76 16.09 -12.73
N GLN A 395 32.41 17.24 -12.14
CA GLN A 395 33.36 18.10 -11.42
C GLN A 395 33.98 17.38 -10.21
N LEU A 396 33.14 16.64 -9.44
CA LEU A 396 33.60 15.88 -8.29
C LEU A 396 34.55 14.75 -8.69
N LYS A 397 34.27 14.06 -9.80
CA LYS A 397 35.10 12.99 -10.35
C LYS A 397 36.45 13.55 -10.82
N ALA A 398 36.46 14.57 -11.67
CA ALA A 398 37.68 15.18 -12.18
C ALA A 398 38.63 15.66 -11.04
N LYS A 399 38.07 16.31 -10.03
CA LYS A 399 38.84 16.78 -8.86
C LYS A 399 39.54 15.68 -8.07
N ASN A 400 39.04 14.45 -8.11
CA ASN A 400 39.58 13.32 -7.34
C ASN A 400 40.33 12.30 -8.21
N GLU A 401 40.33 12.42 -9.54
CA GLU A 401 41.19 11.64 -10.46
C GLU A 401 42.52 12.34 -10.72
N THR A 402 42.66 13.64 -10.38
CA THR A 402 43.87 14.44 -10.47
C THR A 402 44.70 14.45 -9.19
N LEU A 403 44.24 13.81 -8.14
CA LEU A 403 44.95 13.55 -6.88
C LEU A 403 45.41 12.10 -6.82
#